data_c03092c00e24cec7985789e049838bab
#
_entry.id   c03092c00e24cec7985789e049838bab
#
_cell.length_a   1.000
_cell.length_b   1.000
_cell.length_c   1.000
_cell.angle_alpha   90.00
_cell.angle_beta   90.00
_cell.angle_gamma   90.00
#
_symmetry.space_group_name_H-M   'P 1'
#
loop_
_entity.id
_entity.type
_entity.pdbx_description
1 polymer ?
#
loop_
_entity_poly.entity_id
_entity_poly.type
_entity_poly.pdbx_seq_one_letter_code
_entity_poly.pdbx_strand_id
1 'polypeptide(L)'
;EVKPIPDAAEAALFPQEIKTTEQLYLTGMHLEQYRHATYNPVEYYEEALRRDPIDVRNNNALGLWYIRKGRFHKAEQYLLTAVKTLQKRNPNPYDGEPIYNLGLALKYQGRYNEAYDRFYKACWNAAWQDAGYFACAQISTMQNRLADALDEINHSLIRNWHNHKARALKVAILRRMGQSEEALQLIEDSLAIDKFNFGCRYEKYLITNVSDELATLKEMMRGEPHNYDEIALDYCAAGCWQEAASLWNIAITEGAVTPMTYYYLGWCLVQGELPGTGQVFAQAAEMCPDYCFPNRLEAILALQCAMEQNPHDAKAPYYLGNLYYDKRQYDLAMEAWETSARLDDNFPTVWRNLALAYFNKKNEETKAIEYMERAFRLDTTDARILMELDQLYKRVRRPHKERLAFLRQYPDLIEQRDDLVLEEITLLNQTGEYEKAKALLDAHSFHPWEGGEGKVPAQYQLARVELAKQALTAGNNQEAIALLEECLEYPHHLGEGKLYGAQENDFYYFLGCAYENLNRKDEAVRYWEQATVGPTEPAAAMYYNDAKPDKIFYQGLELLKLGRIDE
;
A
#
# COMPACT_ATOMS: atom_id res chain seq x y z
N GLU A 1 -16.22 13.82 -38.26
CA GLU A 1 -15.38 14.98 -37.90
C GLU A 1 -14.23 14.49 -37.05
N VAL A 2 -13.00 14.74 -37.49
CA VAL A 2 -11.79 14.46 -36.70
C VAL A 2 -11.73 15.56 -35.62
N LYS A 3 -11.94 15.20 -34.36
CA LYS A 3 -11.76 16.13 -33.25
C LYS A 3 -10.27 16.47 -33.11
N PRO A 4 -9.90 17.72 -32.86
CA PRO A 4 -8.52 18.06 -32.57
C PRO A 4 -8.03 17.30 -31.34
N ILE A 5 -6.75 16.92 -31.36
CA ILE A 5 -6.10 16.31 -30.19
C ILE A 5 -6.15 17.36 -29.06
N PRO A 6 -6.69 17.04 -27.88
CA PRO A 6 -6.70 18.00 -26.78
C PRO A 6 -5.27 18.30 -26.30
N ASP A 7 -5.09 19.47 -25.73
CA ASP A 7 -3.83 19.83 -25.08
C ASP A 7 -3.49 18.84 -23.95
N ALA A 8 -2.21 18.74 -23.60
CA ALA A 8 -1.77 17.89 -22.51
C ALA A 8 -2.45 18.31 -21.19
N ALA A 9 -2.80 17.31 -20.35
CA ALA A 9 -3.37 17.59 -19.05
C ALA A 9 -2.38 18.39 -18.18
N GLU A 10 -2.87 19.45 -17.54
CA GLU A 10 -2.09 20.24 -16.60
C GLU A 10 -2.19 19.66 -15.19
N ALA A 11 -1.17 19.93 -14.36
CA ALA A 11 -1.21 19.59 -12.94
C ALA A 11 -2.35 20.33 -12.24
N ALA A 12 -2.91 19.72 -11.18
CA ALA A 12 -3.91 20.39 -10.36
C ALA A 12 -3.33 21.67 -9.73
N LEU A 13 -4.11 22.75 -9.76
CA LEU A 13 -3.74 23.99 -9.06
C LEU A 13 -3.68 23.74 -7.56
N PHE A 14 -2.83 24.49 -6.85
CA PHE A 14 -2.83 24.46 -5.39
C PHE A 14 -4.19 24.92 -4.83
N PRO A 15 -4.64 24.38 -3.67
CA PRO A 15 -5.96 24.69 -3.13
C PRO A 15 -6.27 26.20 -3.03
N GLN A 16 -5.29 27.01 -2.66
CA GLN A 16 -5.43 28.46 -2.48
C GLN A 16 -5.66 29.21 -3.81
N GLU A 17 -5.21 28.65 -4.92
CA GLU A 17 -5.33 29.23 -6.26
C GLU A 17 -6.70 28.96 -6.89
N ILE A 18 -7.41 27.94 -6.42
CA ILE A 18 -8.75 27.58 -6.92
C ILE A 18 -9.77 28.59 -6.40
N LYS A 19 -10.61 29.10 -7.30
CA LYS A 19 -11.48 30.25 -6.99
C LYS A 19 -12.73 29.92 -6.16
N THR A 20 -13.34 28.76 -6.41
CA THR A 20 -14.64 28.40 -5.81
C THR A 20 -14.58 27.15 -4.96
N THR A 21 -15.44 27.06 -3.94
CA THR A 21 -15.59 25.86 -3.09
C THR A 21 -16.05 24.66 -3.91
N GLU A 22 -16.84 24.87 -4.96
CA GLU A 22 -17.25 23.80 -5.87
C GLU A 22 -16.08 23.19 -6.63
N GLN A 23 -15.21 24.02 -7.20
CA GLN A 23 -14.01 23.53 -7.89
C GLN A 23 -13.04 22.84 -6.93
N LEU A 24 -12.91 23.34 -5.69
CA LEU A 24 -12.15 22.66 -4.64
C LEU A 24 -12.70 21.26 -4.35
N TYR A 25 -14.03 21.13 -4.21
CA TYR A 25 -14.67 19.84 -4.03
C TYR A 25 -14.41 18.89 -5.21
N LEU A 26 -14.64 19.37 -6.44
CA LEU A 26 -14.46 18.55 -7.65
C LEU A 26 -13.01 18.11 -7.83
N THR A 27 -12.05 18.99 -7.58
CA THR A 27 -10.62 18.67 -7.64
C THR A 27 -10.25 17.66 -6.57
N GLY A 28 -10.65 17.86 -5.32
CA GLY A 28 -10.43 16.92 -4.22
C GLY A 28 -11.01 15.54 -4.53
N MET A 29 -12.26 15.49 -5.02
CA MET A 29 -12.92 14.24 -5.42
C MET A 29 -12.17 13.52 -6.56
N HIS A 30 -11.72 14.26 -7.58
CA HIS A 30 -10.93 13.71 -8.68
C HIS A 30 -9.63 13.08 -8.16
N LEU A 31 -8.87 13.80 -7.34
CA LEU A 31 -7.62 13.32 -6.75
C LEU A 31 -7.84 12.07 -5.87
N GLU A 32 -8.95 12.02 -5.13
CA GLU A 32 -9.32 10.87 -4.32
C GLU A 32 -9.68 9.64 -5.17
N GLN A 33 -10.48 9.82 -6.23
CA GLN A 33 -10.88 8.75 -7.14
C GLN A 33 -9.70 8.14 -7.88
N TYR A 34 -8.76 8.96 -8.35
CA TYR A 34 -7.55 8.51 -9.02
C TYR A 34 -6.41 8.14 -8.08
N ARG A 35 -6.61 8.25 -6.76
CA ARG A 35 -5.60 7.95 -5.72
C ARG A 35 -4.27 8.65 -6.00
N HIS A 36 -4.34 9.94 -6.30
CA HIS A 36 -3.17 10.70 -6.73
C HIS A 36 -2.02 10.58 -5.71
N ALA A 37 -0.80 10.31 -6.19
CA ALA A 37 0.34 10.01 -5.32
C ALA A 37 0.85 11.24 -4.57
N THR A 38 0.85 12.40 -5.23
CA THR A 38 1.49 13.64 -4.74
C THR A 38 0.51 14.60 -4.09
N TYR A 39 -0.66 14.82 -4.73
CA TYR A 39 -1.66 15.77 -4.23
C TYR A 39 -2.62 15.11 -3.26
N ASN A 40 -2.77 15.73 -2.07
CA ASN A 40 -3.66 15.21 -1.02
C ASN A 40 -5.07 15.83 -1.17
N PRO A 41 -6.12 15.04 -1.43
CA PRO A 41 -7.48 15.56 -1.58
C PRO A 41 -8.00 16.30 -0.34
N VAL A 42 -7.54 15.93 0.86
CA VAL A 42 -7.96 16.56 2.13
C VAL A 42 -7.65 18.06 2.14
N GLU A 43 -6.52 18.49 1.58
CA GLU A 43 -6.12 19.91 1.54
C GLU A 43 -7.13 20.77 0.74
N TYR A 44 -7.74 20.20 -0.29
CA TYR A 44 -8.76 20.86 -1.10
C TYR A 44 -10.09 21.00 -0.34
N TYR A 45 -10.50 19.93 0.34
CA TYR A 45 -11.72 19.96 1.17
C TYR A 45 -11.54 20.91 2.37
N GLU A 46 -10.39 20.90 3.03
CA GLU A 46 -10.11 21.80 4.16
C GLU A 46 -10.04 23.27 3.73
N GLU A 47 -9.45 23.58 2.58
CA GLU A 47 -9.46 24.94 2.05
C GLU A 47 -10.89 25.41 1.71
N ALA A 48 -11.73 24.52 1.16
CA ALA A 48 -13.14 24.84 0.93
C ALA A 48 -13.87 25.16 2.24
N LEU A 49 -13.65 24.36 3.30
CA LEU A 49 -14.25 24.58 4.61
C LEU A 49 -13.65 25.77 5.36
N ARG A 50 -12.43 26.18 5.06
CA ARG A 50 -11.87 27.44 5.57
C ARG A 50 -12.62 28.65 5.02
N ARG A 51 -13.12 28.58 3.77
CA ARG A 51 -13.92 29.65 3.13
C ARG A 51 -15.39 29.57 3.50
N ASP A 52 -15.95 28.36 3.53
CA ASP A 52 -17.35 28.10 3.94
C ASP A 52 -17.41 26.89 4.89
N PRO A 53 -17.34 27.09 6.21
CA PRO A 53 -17.31 26.00 7.19
C PRO A 53 -18.56 25.11 7.20
N ILE A 54 -19.66 25.56 6.60
CA ILE A 54 -20.92 24.81 6.56
C ILE A 54 -21.22 24.22 5.18
N ASP A 55 -20.29 24.28 4.22
CA ASP A 55 -20.45 23.64 2.91
C ASP A 55 -20.73 22.14 3.08
N VAL A 56 -21.89 21.70 2.54
CA VAL A 56 -22.40 20.33 2.75
C VAL A 56 -21.50 19.30 2.08
N ARG A 57 -21.06 19.55 0.84
CA ARG A 57 -20.32 18.56 0.04
C ARG A 57 -18.92 18.34 0.59
N ASN A 58 -18.22 19.40 0.97
CA ASN A 58 -16.87 19.29 1.53
C ASN A 58 -16.88 18.69 2.95
N ASN A 59 -17.87 19.02 3.78
CA ASN A 59 -18.06 18.34 5.07
C ASN A 59 -18.39 16.84 4.89
N ASN A 60 -19.25 16.49 3.93
CA ASN A 60 -19.55 15.09 3.64
C ASN A 60 -18.33 14.33 3.11
N ALA A 61 -17.58 14.94 2.19
CA ALA A 61 -16.35 14.33 1.64
C ALA A 61 -15.31 14.04 2.74
N LEU A 62 -15.04 15.01 3.62
CA LEU A 62 -14.14 14.79 4.76
C LEU A 62 -14.71 13.77 5.75
N GLY A 63 -16.01 13.79 6.02
CA GLY A 63 -16.65 12.79 6.87
C GLY A 63 -16.44 11.37 6.33
N LEU A 64 -16.71 11.15 5.05
CA LEU A 64 -16.50 9.86 4.40
C LEU A 64 -15.01 9.47 4.36
N TRP A 65 -14.13 10.43 4.07
CA TRP A 65 -12.69 10.23 4.15
C TRP A 65 -12.26 9.70 5.53
N TYR A 66 -12.72 10.35 6.61
CA TYR A 66 -12.36 9.93 7.96
C TYR A 66 -12.98 8.59 8.39
N ILE A 67 -14.20 8.24 7.90
CA ILE A 67 -14.73 6.87 8.06
C ILE A 67 -13.75 5.85 7.46
N ARG A 68 -13.35 6.05 6.20
CA ARG A 68 -12.40 5.15 5.49
C ARG A 68 -11.03 5.08 6.16
N LYS A 69 -10.67 6.08 6.97
CA LYS A 69 -9.43 6.10 7.76
C LYS A 69 -9.59 5.57 9.20
N GLY A 70 -10.79 5.08 9.56
CA GLY A 70 -11.06 4.57 10.91
C GLY A 70 -11.19 5.65 11.99
N ARG A 71 -11.39 6.92 11.59
CA ARG A 71 -11.51 8.06 12.51
C ARG A 71 -13.00 8.44 12.71
N PHE A 72 -13.77 7.50 13.26
CA PHE A 72 -15.23 7.59 13.31
C PHE A 72 -15.76 8.82 14.07
N HIS A 73 -15.17 9.14 15.24
CA HIS A 73 -15.54 10.36 16.00
C HIS A 73 -15.23 11.65 15.22
N LYS A 74 -14.11 11.69 14.50
CA LYS A 74 -13.74 12.85 13.68
C LYS A 74 -14.68 12.95 12.47
N ALA A 75 -15.02 11.84 11.85
CA ALA A 75 -15.98 11.77 10.75
C ALA A 75 -17.36 12.30 11.18
N GLU A 76 -17.85 11.90 12.35
CA GLU A 76 -19.12 12.34 12.91
C GLU A 76 -19.23 13.88 12.98
N GLN A 77 -18.18 14.58 13.40
CA GLN A 77 -18.18 16.04 13.53
C GLN A 77 -18.47 16.74 12.19
N TYR A 78 -17.83 16.31 11.12
CA TYR A 78 -18.05 16.82 9.77
C TYR A 78 -19.45 16.47 9.25
N LEU A 79 -19.86 15.22 9.44
CA LEU A 79 -21.15 14.72 8.95
C LEU A 79 -22.33 15.36 9.69
N LEU A 80 -22.22 15.62 10.99
CA LEU A 80 -23.22 16.39 11.73
C LEU A 80 -23.37 17.80 11.16
N THR A 81 -22.27 18.46 10.81
CA THR A 81 -22.30 19.79 10.19
C THR A 81 -22.99 19.73 8.83
N ALA A 82 -22.63 18.75 7.99
CA ALA A 82 -23.26 18.54 6.69
C ALA A 82 -24.78 18.30 6.81
N VAL A 83 -25.19 17.38 7.67
CA VAL A 83 -26.61 17.03 7.88
C VAL A 83 -27.41 18.22 8.44
N LYS A 84 -26.86 18.91 9.44
CA LYS A 84 -27.50 20.10 10.03
C LYS A 84 -27.73 21.19 8.99
N THR A 85 -26.75 21.45 8.14
CA THR A 85 -26.84 22.44 7.08
C THR A 85 -27.85 22.03 6.01
N LEU A 86 -27.77 20.76 5.57
CA LEU A 86 -28.63 20.18 4.55
C LEU A 86 -30.11 20.22 4.94
N GLN A 87 -30.42 19.94 6.21
CA GLN A 87 -31.78 19.88 6.74
C GLN A 87 -32.29 21.21 7.27
N LYS A 88 -31.50 22.28 7.28
CA LYS A 88 -31.89 23.58 7.87
C LYS A 88 -33.21 24.16 7.34
N ARG A 89 -33.46 23.99 6.04
CA ARG A 89 -34.66 24.54 5.38
C ARG A 89 -35.60 23.47 4.80
N ASN A 90 -35.09 22.24 4.68
CA ASN A 90 -35.85 21.12 4.16
C ASN A 90 -35.53 19.86 4.98
N PRO A 91 -36.42 19.39 5.85
CA PRO A 91 -36.22 18.19 6.64
C PRO A 91 -36.10 16.92 5.78
N ASN A 92 -36.52 16.97 4.51
CA ASN A 92 -36.43 15.88 3.54
C ASN A 92 -35.59 16.33 2.34
N PRO A 93 -34.26 16.47 2.52
CA PRO A 93 -33.40 16.94 1.46
C PRO A 93 -33.33 15.94 0.29
N TYR A 94 -33.02 16.47 -0.88
CA TYR A 94 -32.84 15.63 -2.08
C TYR A 94 -31.64 14.67 -1.99
N ASP A 95 -30.59 15.09 -1.28
CA ASP A 95 -29.38 14.28 -1.09
C ASP A 95 -29.42 13.52 0.25
N GLY A 96 -29.37 12.21 0.19
CA GLY A 96 -29.34 11.33 1.37
C GLY A 96 -27.92 10.90 1.80
N GLU A 97 -26.89 11.19 1.02
CA GLU A 97 -25.53 10.69 1.27
C GLU A 97 -24.97 11.12 2.62
N PRO A 98 -25.00 12.41 3.02
CA PRO A 98 -24.46 12.82 4.31
C PRO A 98 -25.18 12.16 5.50
N ILE A 99 -26.48 11.89 5.35
CA ILE A 99 -27.31 11.26 6.38
C ILE A 99 -26.91 9.79 6.53
N TYR A 100 -26.76 9.08 5.41
CA TYR A 100 -26.29 7.68 5.41
C TYR A 100 -24.88 7.56 5.98
N ASN A 101 -23.95 8.41 5.54
CA ASN A 101 -22.57 8.40 6.04
C ASN A 101 -22.49 8.69 7.55
N LEU A 102 -23.37 9.59 8.08
CA LEU A 102 -23.48 9.79 9.51
C LEU A 102 -23.94 8.52 10.23
N GLY A 103 -24.89 7.79 9.65
CA GLY A 103 -25.30 6.46 10.13
C GLY A 103 -24.13 5.48 10.22
N LEU A 104 -23.26 5.43 9.22
CA LEU A 104 -22.05 4.59 9.23
C LEU A 104 -21.09 4.99 10.36
N ALA A 105 -20.82 6.29 10.53
CA ALA A 105 -19.93 6.77 11.58
C ALA A 105 -20.46 6.42 12.99
N LEU A 106 -21.77 6.46 13.18
CA LEU A 106 -22.42 6.09 14.44
C LEU A 106 -22.43 4.57 14.66
N LYS A 107 -22.67 3.78 13.59
CA LYS A 107 -22.63 2.31 13.65
C LYS A 107 -21.27 1.79 14.10
N TYR A 108 -20.16 2.29 13.51
CA TYR A 108 -18.81 1.92 13.92
C TYR A 108 -18.43 2.36 15.34
N GLN A 109 -19.21 3.28 15.94
CA GLN A 109 -19.10 3.66 17.35
C GLN A 109 -20.01 2.84 18.28
N GLY A 110 -20.73 1.83 17.76
CA GLY A 110 -21.70 1.04 18.53
C GLY A 110 -23.00 1.75 18.89
N ARG A 111 -23.24 2.93 18.34
CA ARG A 111 -24.46 3.76 18.60
C ARG A 111 -25.58 3.35 17.64
N TYR A 112 -26.03 2.10 17.76
CA TYR A 112 -26.90 1.44 16.77
C TYR A 112 -28.27 2.11 16.63
N ASN A 113 -28.90 2.57 17.72
CA ASN A 113 -30.21 3.23 17.63
C ASN A 113 -30.14 4.55 16.85
N GLU A 114 -29.12 5.35 17.12
CA GLU A 114 -28.91 6.60 16.42
C GLU A 114 -28.52 6.36 14.96
N ALA A 115 -27.71 5.31 14.69
CA ALA A 115 -27.36 4.89 13.34
C ALA A 115 -28.60 4.47 12.54
N TYR A 116 -29.50 3.68 13.17
CA TYR A 116 -30.76 3.24 12.56
C TYR A 116 -31.61 4.45 12.10
N ASP A 117 -31.79 5.45 12.98
CA ASP A 117 -32.55 6.65 12.65
C ASP A 117 -31.96 7.38 11.42
N ARG A 118 -30.63 7.40 11.29
CA ARG A 118 -29.96 8.00 10.14
C ARG A 118 -30.14 7.17 8.88
N PHE A 119 -29.96 5.87 8.94
CA PHE A 119 -30.17 4.98 7.80
C PHE A 119 -31.61 5.00 7.31
N TYR A 120 -32.58 4.92 8.22
CA TYR A 120 -33.99 5.00 7.88
C TYR A 120 -34.34 6.35 7.24
N LYS A 121 -33.79 7.45 7.77
CA LYS A 121 -33.98 8.78 7.17
C LYS A 121 -33.38 8.90 5.77
N ALA A 122 -32.23 8.29 5.52
CA ALA A 122 -31.60 8.26 4.21
C ALA A 122 -32.46 7.52 3.17
N CYS A 123 -33.25 6.50 3.58
CA CYS A 123 -34.15 5.75 2.71
C CYS A 123 -35.30 6.60 2.10
N TRP A 124 -35.53 7.80 2.60
CA TRP A 124 -36.48 8.74 1.98
C TRP A 124 -36.01 9.24 0.62
N ASN A 125 -34.71 9.07 0.33
CA ASN A 125 -34.15 9.27 -0.99
C ASN A 125 -34.01 7.92 -1.71
N ALA A 126 -34.55 7.84 -2.93
CA ALA A 126 -34.57 6.58 -3.70
C ALA A 126 -33.17 5.98 -3.96
N ALA A 127 -32.15 6.84 -4.12
CA ALA A 127 -30.77 6.40 -4.35
C ALA A 127 -30.16 5.68 -3.14
N TRP A 128 -30.68 5.90 -1.93
CA TRP A 128 -30.16 5.33 -0.70
C TRP A 128 -31.05 4.23 -0.11
N GLN A 129 -32.13 3.82 -0.80
CA GLN A 129 -33.05 2.80 -0.30
C GLN A 129 -32.41 1.42 -0.20
N ASP A 130 -31.59 0.99 -1.16
CA ASP A 130 -30.89 -0.28 -1.07
C ASP A 130 -29.98 -0.31 0.17
N ALA A 131 -28.98 0.54 0.22
CA ALA A 131 -28.00 0.58 1.28
C ALA A 131 -28.60 0.92 2.65
N GLY A 132 -29.54 1.87 2.70
CA GLY A 132 -30.18 2.32 3.93
C GLY A 132 -31.06 1.23 4.56
N TYR A 133 -31.95 0.60 3.80
CA TYR A 133 -32.78 -0.49 4.30
C TYR A 133 -31.96 -1.74 4.65
N PHE A 134 -30.91 -2.04 3.89
CA PHE A 134 -29.98 -3.11 4.26
C PHE A 134 -29.33 -2.85 5.63
N ALA A 135 -28.85 -1.63 5.88
CA ALA A 135 -28.26 -1.26 7.17
C ALA A 135 -29.31 -1.27 8.31
N CYS A 136 -30.54 -0.83 8.05
CA CYS A 136 -31.65 -0.94 9.00
C CYS A 136 -31.92 -2.42 9.34
N ALA A 137 -32.03 -3.29 8.34
CA ALA A 137 -32.27 -4.73 8.54
C ALA A 137 -31.16 -5.40 9.35
N GLN A 138 -29.90 -5.01 9.17
CA GLN A 138 -28.79 -5.49 10.02
C GLN A 138 -29.03 -5.11 11.50
N ILE A 139 -29.36 -3.86 11.78
CA ILE A 139 -29.59 -3.41 13.16
C ILE A 139 -30.86 -4.03 13.74
N SER A 140 -31.95 -4.14 12.98
CA SER A 140 -33.18 -4.79 13.43
C SER A 140 -32.97 -6.26 13.74
N THR A 141 -32.13 -6.98 12.93
CA THR A 141 -31.74 -8.36 13.18
C THR A 141 -30.93 -8.48 14.47
N MET A 142 -29.94 -7.59 14.67
CA MET A 142 -29.13 -7.53 15.90
C MET A 142 -29.99 -7.33 17.13
N GLN A 143 -31.06 -6.54 17.02
CA GLN A 143 -32.00 -6.26 18.10
C GLN A 143 -33.13 -7.30 18.22
N ASN A 144 -33.06 -8.37 17.46
CA ASN A 144 -34.05 -9.44 17.39
C ASN A 144 -35.47 -8.96 16.99
N ARG A 145 -35.58 -7.84 16.26
CA ARG A 145 -36.82 -7.34 15.66
C ARG A 145 -37.00 -7.94 14.27
N LEU A 146 -37.19 -9.27 14.21
CA LEU A 146 -37.11 -10.05 12.97
C LEU A 146 -38.19 -9.69 11.94
N ALA A 147 -39.40 -9.30 12.38
CA ALA A 147 -40.45 -8.86 11.46
C ALA A 147 -40.11 -7.54 10.78
N ASP A 148 -39.57 -6.57 11.52
CA ASP A 148 -39.08 -5.30 10.97
C ASP A 148 -37.91 -5.56 10.02
N ALA A 149 -36.97 -6.41 10.42
CA ALA A 149 -35.80 -6.79 9.62
C ALA A 149 -36.20 -7.41 8.27
N LEU A 150 -37.23 -8.27 8.27
CA LEU A 150 -37.76 -8.91 7.05
C LEU A 150 -38.39 -7.87 6.11
N ASP A 151 -39.16 -6.92 6.63
CA ASP A 151 -39.75 -5.83 5.84
C ASP A 151 -38.65 -4.94 5.24
N GLU A 152 -37.70 -4.53 6.05
CA GLU A 152 -36.58 -3.68 5.64
C GLU A 152 -35.70 -4.35 4.57
N ILE A 153 -35.34 -5.62 4.73
CA ILE A 153 -34.52 -6.34 3.75
C ILE A 153 -35.27 -6.55 2.43
N ASN A 154 -36.58 -6.72 2.46
CA ASN A 154 -37.39 -6.78 1.28
C ASN A 154 -37.37 -5.45 0.52
N HIS A 155 -37.44 -4.32 1.21
CA HIS A 155 -37.34 -3.00 0.59
C HIS A 155 -35.97 -2.77 -0.06
N SER A 156 -34.87 -3.22 0.57
CA SER A 156 -33.54 -3.21 -0.02
C SER A 156 -33.49 -4.01 -1.32
N LEU A 157 -33.97 -5.27 -1.29
CA LEU A 157 -33.94 -6.17 -2.44
C LEU A 157 -34.86 -5.75 -3.60
N ILE A 158 -35.95 -5.02 -3.34
CA ILE A 158 -36.77 -4.41 -4.40
C ILE A 158 -35.93 -3.39 -5.21
N ARG A 159 -34.98 -2.71 -4.59
CA ARG A 159 -34.10 -1.74 -5.26
C ARG A 159 -32.89 -2.38 -5.90
N ASN A 160 -32.33 -3.41 -5.27
CA ASN A 160 -31.15 -4.10 -5.76
C ASN A 160 -31.27 -5.61 -5.51
N TRP A 161 -31.91 -6.29 -6.44
CA TRP A 161 -32.10 -7.75 -6.38
C TRP A 161 -30.78 -8.52 -6.37
N HIS A 162 -29.70 -7.96 -6.91
CA HIS A 162 -28.36 -8.58 -6.96
C HIS A 162 -27.49 -8.25 -5.74
N ASN A 163 -28.03 -7.66 -4.69
CA ASN A 163 -27.32 -7.50 -3.43
C ASN A 163 -27.19 -8.85 -2.72
N HIS A 164 -26.08 -9.56 -2.98
CA HIS A 164 -25.83 -10.90 -2.46
C HIS A 164 -25.78 -10.95 -0.93
N LYS A 165 -25.26 -9.89 -0.28
CA LYS A 165 -25.24 -9.79 1.19
C LYS A 165 -26.65 -9.61 1.76
N ALA A 166 -27.49 -8.83 1.09
CA ALA A 166 -28.88 -8.68 1.49
C ALA A 166 -29.68 -9.99 1.32
N ARG A 167 -29.43 -10.74 0.25
CA ARG A 167 -30.03 -12.06 0.06
C ARG A 167 -29.65 -13.05 1.16
N ALA A 168 -28.36 -13.11 1.51
CA ALA A 168 -27.87 -13.97 2.60
C ALA A 168 -28.48 -13.55 3.95
N LEU A 169 -28.55 -12.23 4.24
CA LEU A 169 -29.18 -11.73 5.45
C LEU A 169 -30.68 -12.08 5.51
N LYS A 170 -31.41 -11.93 4.39
CA LYS A 170 -32.82 -12.33 4.32
C LYS A 170 -33.01 -13.81 4.63
N VAL A 171 -32.14 -14.69 4.10
CA VAL A 171 -32.15 -16.13 4.41
C VAL A 171 -31.95 -16.36 5.91
N ALA A 172 -30.97 -15.70 6.53
CA ALA A 172 -30.71 -15.80 7.97
C ALA A 172 -31.92 -15.33 8.80
N ILE A 173 -32.59 -14.24 8.41
CA ILE A 173 -33.80 -13.75 9.05
C ILE A 173 -34.92 -14.78 8.96
N LEU A 174 -35.20 -15.33 7.75
CA LEU A 174 -36.23 -16.33 7.53
C LEU A 174 -35.96 -17.61 8.35
N ARG A 175 -34.73 -18.11 8.38
CA ARG A 175 -34.34 -19.25 9.22
C ARG A 175 -34.62 -18.95 10.70
N ARG A 176 -34.25 -17.81 11.21
CA ARG A 176 -34.48 -17.40 12.62
C ARG A 176 -35.95 -17.22 12.95
N MET A 177 -36.79 -16.90 11.96
CA MET A 177 -38.25 -16.86 12.08
C MET A 177 -38.91 -18.25 11.96
N GLY A 178 -38.15 -19.31 11.67
CA GLY A 178 -38.67 -20.67 11.44
C GLY A 178 -39.30 -20.89 10.06
N GLN A 179 -39.10 -19.96 9.12
CA GLN A 179 -39.64 -20.02 7.74
C GLN A 179 -38.65 -20.74 6.80
N SER A 180 -38.32 -22.00 7.13
CA SER A 180 -37.25 -22.75 6.47
C SER A 180 -37.54 -23.03 4.99
N GLU A 181 -38.79 -23.27 4.60
CA GLU A 181 -39.17 -23.54 3.19
C GLU A 181 -38.89 -22.29 2.31
N GLU A 182 -39.32 -21.10 2.75
CA GLU A 182 -39.07 -19.85 2.03
C GLU A 182 -37.57 -19.52 1.98
N ALA A 183 -36.83 -19.78 3.07
CA ALA A 183 -35.41 -19.63 3.13
C ALA A 183 -34.68 -20.51 2.10
N LEU A 184 -35.04 -21.79 2.02
CA LEU A 184 -34.44 -22.72 1.07
C LEU A 184 -34.74 -22.33 -0.39
N GLN A 185 -35.97 -21.89 -0.70
CA GLN A 185 -36.29 -21.40 -2.04
C GLN A 185 -35.42 -20.18 -2.40
N LEU A 186 -35.26 -19.23 -1.50
CA LEU A 186 -34.41 -18.05 -1.75
C LEU A 186 -32.94 -18.43 -1.91
N ILE A 187 -32.45 -19.46 -1.21
CA ILE A 187 -31.10 -19.99 -1.38
C ILE A 187 -30.93 -20.55 -2.80
N GLU A 188 -31.84 -21.39 -3.28
CA GLU A 188 -31.75 -21.95 -4.64
C GLU A 188 -31.75 -20.85 -5.70
N ASP A 189 -32.62 -19.84 -5.57
CA ASP A 189 -32.68 -18.69 -6.46
C ASP A 189 -31.35 -17.88 -6.42
N SER A 190 -30.76 -17.74 -5.22
CA SER A 190 -29.51 -17.01 -5.03
C SER A 190 -28.31 -17.74 -5.62
N LEU A 191 -28.23 -19.05 -5.44
CA LEU A 191 -27.16 -19.89 -5.95
C LEU A 191 -27.26 -20.10 -7.48
N ALA A 192 -28.45 -19.96 -8.05
CA ALA A 192 -28.64 -19.93 -9.51
C ALA A 192 -28.05 -18.64 -10.13
N ILE A 193 -28.06 -17.52 -9.40
CA ILE A 193 -27.45 -16.26 -9.82
C ILE A 193 -25.93 -16.29 -9.61
N ASP A 194 -25.50 -16.68 -8.40
CA ASP A 194 -24.09 -16.75 -8.01
C ASP A 194 -23.83 -17.95 -7.12
N LYS A 195 -23.19 -18.97 -7.69
CA LYS A 195 -22.80 -20.18 -6.97
C LYS A 195 -21.79 -19.94 -5.82
N PHE A 196 -21.12 -18.80 -5.81
CA PHE A 196 -20.16 -18.36 -4.78
C PHE A 196 -20.80 -17.52 -3.67
N ASN A 197 -22.12 -17.41 -3.62
CA ASN A 197 -22.78 -16.81 -2.47
C ASN A 197 -22.61 -17.71 -1.24
N PHE A 198 -21.45 -17.59 -0.57
CA PHE A 198 -21.09 -18.43 0.57
C PHE A 198 -22.01 -18.23 1.78
N GLY A 199 -22.56 -17.03 1.97
CA GLY A 199 -23.56 -16.78 3.01
C GLY A 199 -24.78 -17.66 2.84
N CYS A 200 -25.35 -17.70 1.62
CA CYS A 200 -26.48 -18.59 1.32
C CYS A 200 -26.12 -20.08 1.45
N ARG A 201 -24.90 -20.50 1.05
CA ARG A 201 -24.43 -21.87 1.24
C ARG A 201 -24.31 -22.26 2.70
N TYR A 202 -23.77 -21.38 3.52
CA TYR A 202 -23.66 -21.64 4.96
C TYR A 202 -25.04 -21.71 5.62
N GLU A 203 -25.96 -20.84 5.26
CA GLU A 203 -27.36 -20.89 5.71
C GLU A 203 -28.05 -22.20 5.28
N LYS A 204 -27.78 -22.69 4.07
CA LYS A 204 -28.29 -24.00 3.63
C LYS A 204 -27.87 -25.12 4.57
N TYR A 205 -26.59 -25.16 4.94
CA TYR A 205 -26.09 -26.08 5.94
C TYR A 205 -26.77 -25.89 7.30
N LEU A 206 -26.92 -24.66 7.79
CA LEU A 206 -27.56 -24.39 9.08
C LEU A 206 -29.05 -24.85 9.12
N ILE A 207 -29.77 -24.77 7.99
CA ILE A 207 -31.17 -25.16 7.89
C ILE A 207 -31.30 -26.68 7.76
N THR A 208 -30.51 -27.30 6.88
CA THR A 208 -30.65 -28.72 6.51
C THR A 208 -29.88 -29.65 7.43
N ASN A 209 -28.81 -29.17 8.07
CA ASN A 209 -27.83 -29.93 8.84
C ASN A 209 -27.23 -31.13 8.06
N VAL A 210 -27.12 -30.99 6.72
CA VAL A 210 -26.55 -32.02 5.85
C VAL A 210 -25.04 -31.80 5.72
N SER A 211 -24.25 -32.82 6.06
CA SER A 211 -22.79 -32.76 6.05
C SER A 211 -22.17 -32.41 4.68
N ASP A 212 -22.83 -32.90 3.60
CA ASP A 212 -22.36 -32.66 2.24
C ASP A 212 -22.46 -31.17 1.83
N GLU A 213 -23.43 -30.44 2.37
CA GLU A 213 -23.53 -28.97 2.14
C GLU A 213 -22.34 -28.23 2.78
N LEU A 214 -21.94 -28.62 3.98
CA LEU A 214 -20.76 -28.07 4.63
C LEU A 214 -19.47 -28.47 3.91
N ALA A 215 -19.36 -29.73 3.46
CA ALA A 215 -18.20 -30.20 2.70
C ALA A 215 -18.03 -29.41 1.39
N THR A 216 -19.15 -29.20 0.66
CA THR A 216 -19.16 -28.37 -0.56
C THR A 216 -18.72 -26.94 -0.27
N LEU A 217 -19.20 -26.31 0.81
CA LEU A 217 -18.80 -24.97 1.21
C LEU A 217 -17.30 -24.90 1.48
N LYS A 218 -16.75 -25.81 2.27
CA LYS A 218 -15.32 -25.90 2.59
C LYS A 218 -14.46 -26.05 1.34
N GLU A 219 -14.84 -26.93 0.43
CA GLU A 219 -14.15 -27.14 -0.85
C GLU A 219 -14.10 -25.83 -1.66
N MET A 220 -15.23 -25.14 -1.77
CA MET A 220 -15.32 -23.89 -2.52
C MET A 220 -14.59 -22.72 -1.86
N MET A 221 -14.51 -22.69 -0.54
CA MET A 221 -13.71 -21.70 0.21
C MET A 221 -12.21 -21.92 0.09
N ARG A 222 -11.76 -23.12 -0.33
CA ARG A 222 -10.38 -23.44 -0.73
C ARG A 222 -9.34 -23.21 0.37
N GLY A 223 -9.73 -23.30 1.64
CA GLY A 223 -8.84 -23.03 2.77
C GLY A 223 -8.37 -21.58 2.88
N GLU A 224 -9.03 -20.64 2.19
CA GLU A 224 -8.68 -19.22 2.21
C GLU A 224 -9.31 -18.52 3.43
N PRO A 225 -8.51 -18.06 4.43
CA PRO A 225 -9.05 -17.44 5.65
C PRO A 225 -9.97 -16.26 5.38
N HIS A 226 -9.64 -15.42 4.39
CA HIS A 226 -10.42 -14.23 4.08
C HIS A 226 -11.84 -14.53 3.61
N ASN A 227 -12.10 -15.70 3.01
CA ASN A 227 -13.46 -16.12 2.65
C ASN A 227 -14.32 -16.35 3.89
N TYR A 228 -13.73 -16.95 4.95
CA TYR A 228 -14.40 -17.13 6.23
C TYR A 228 -14.61 -15.78 6.95
N ASP A 229 -13.58 -14.92 6.97
CA ASP A 229 -13.67 -13.60 7.59
C ASP A 229 -14.78 -12.75 6.96
N GLU A 230 -14.90 -12.75 5.62
CA GLU A 230 -15.91 -11.99 4.88
C GLU A 230 -17.33 -12.34 5.35
N ILE A 231 -17.65 -13.63 5.41
CA ILE A 231 -18.99 -14.10 5.76
C ILE A 231 -19.24 -13.93 7.26
N ALA A 232 -18.26 -14.26 8.10
CA ALA A 232 -18.41 -14.12 9.55
C ALA A 232 -18.59 -12.65 9.97
N LEU A 233 -17.89 -11.70 9.33
CA LEU A 233 -18.08 -10.26 9.57
C LEU A 233 -19.45 -9.77 9.08
N ASP A 234 -20.03 -10.34 8.01
CA ASP A 234 -21.39 -10.04 7.61
C ASP A 234 -22.40 -10.47 8.68
N TYR A 235 -22.21 -11.63 9.31
CA TYR A 235 -23.00 -12.05 10.48
C TYR A 235 -22.80 -11.11 11.67
N CYS A 236 -21.58 -10.72 11.99
CA CYS A 236 -21.30 -9.75 13.05
C CYS A 236 -22.02 -8.42 12.81
N ALA A 237 -22.04 -7.94 11.58
CA ALA A 237 -22.74 -6.71 11.20
C ALA A 237 -24.25 -6.74 11.48
N ALA A 238 -24.84 -7.93 11.55
CA ALA A 238 -26.24 -8.19 11.86
C ALA A 238 -26.46 -8.74 13.29
N GLY A 239 -25.44 -8.79 14.13
CA GLY A 239 -25.52 -9.30 15.51
C GLY A 239 -25.75 -10.82 15.60
N CYS A 240 -25.47 -11.56 14.54
CA CYS A 240 -25.56 -13.03 14.48
C CYS A 240 -24.24 -13.64 15.01
N TRP A 241 -23.92 -13.38 16.28
CA TRP A 241 -22.61 -13.67 16.87
C TRP A 241 -22.31 -15.17 16.94
N GLN A 242 -23.32 -16.02 17.18
CA GLN A 242 -23.13 -17.47 17.24
C GLN A 242 -22.80 -18.06 15.88
N GLU A 243 -23.47 -17.62 14.83
CA GLU A 243 -23.22 -18.03 13.46
C GLU A 243 -21.81 -17.62 13.01
N ALA A 244 -21.41 -16.38 13.31
CA ALA A 244 -20.07 -15.89 13.04
C ALA A 244 -18.98 -16.69 13.76
N ALA A 245 -19.15 -16.90 15.07
CA ALA A 245 -18.22 -17.68 15.89
C ALA A 245 -18.12 -19.14 15.40
N SER A 246 -19.23 -19.75 15.04
CA SER A 246 -19.26 -21.12 14.49
C SER A 246 -18.50 -21.22 13.17
N LEU A 247 -18.64 -20.22 12.29
CA LEU A 247 -17.94 -20.20 11.01
C LEU A 247 -16.41 -20.05 11.20
N TRP A 248 -15.95 -19.19 12.11
CA TRP A 248 -14.52 -19.10 12.43
C TRP A 248 -13.99 -20.38 13.11
N ASN A 249 -14.78 -21.06 13.94
CA ASN A 249 -14.39 -22.34 14.49
C ASN A 249 -14.24 -23.43 13.42
N ILE A 250 -15.06 -23.39 12.36
CA ILE A 250 -14.87 -24.24 11.19
C ILE A 250 -13.53 -23.90 10.51
N ALA A 251 -13.25 -22.62 10.26
CA ALA A 251 -11.97 -22.17 9.68
C ALA A 251 -10.77 -22.65 10.49
N ILE A 252 -10.82 -22.53 11.82
CA ILE A 252 -9.78 -23.01 12.73
C ILE A 252 -9.59 -24.53 12.62
N THR A 253 -10.66 -25.28 12.57
CA THR A 253 -10.61 -26.75 12.41
C THR A 253 -9.99 -27.17 11.09
N GLU A 254 -10.23 -26.41 10.01
CA GLU A 254 -9.65 -26.64 8.68
C GLU A 254 -8.22 -26.08 8.54
N GLY A 255 -7.69 -25.39 9.52
CA GLY A 255 -6.39 -24.71 9.44
C GLY A 255 -6.38 -23.47 8.54
N ALA A 256 -7.55 -22.99 8.12
CA ALA A 256 -7.72 -21.77 7.30
C ALA A 256 -7.70 -20.51 8.20
N VAL A 257 -6.54 -20.16 8.74
CA VAL A 257 -6.42 -19.14 9.78
C VAL A 257 -5.28 -18.16 9.54
N THR A 258 -5.51 -16.93 9.97
CA THR A 258 -4.48 -15.91 10.21
C THR A 258 -4.57 -15.43 11.67
N PRO A 259 -3.63 -14.65 12.18
CA PRO A 259 -3.82 -13.99 13.48
C PRO A 259 -5.14 -13.23 13.57
N MET A 260 -5.56 -12.56 12.48
CA MET A 260 -6.83 -11.81 12.47
C MET A 260 -8.06 -12.68 12.66
N THR A 261 -8.04 -13.94 12.23
CA THR A 261 -9.14 -14.89 12.47
C THR A 261 -9.47 -15.00 13.97
N TYR A 262 -8.43 -15.08 14.82
CA TYR A 262 -8.60 -15.14 16.26
C TYR A 262 -8.97 -13.78 16.88
N TYR A 263 -8.43 -12.68 16.38
CA TYR A 263 -8.82 -11.34 16.85
C TYR A 263 -10.29 -11.04 16.54
N TYR A 264 -10.76 -11.37 15.32
CA TYR A 264 -12.17 -11.21 14.96
C TYR A 264 -13.07 -12.13 15.78
N LEU A 265 -12.69 -13.40 15.96
CA LEU A 265 -13.44 -14.33 16.81
C LEU A 265 -13.50 -13.81 18.25
N GLY A 266 -12.38 -13.38 18.82
CA GLY A 266 -12.34 -12.84 20.18
C GLY A 266 -13.27 -11.62 20.35
N TRP A 267 -13.22 -10.69 19.39
CA TRP A 267 -14.14 -9.55 19.36
C TRP A 267 -15.61 -9.98 19.25
N CYS A 268 -15.90 -10.92 18.38
CA CYS A 268 -17.23 -11.50 18.21
C CYS A 268 -17.76 -12.11 19.52
N LEU A 269 -16.91 -12.87 20.23
CA LEU A 269 -17.28 -13.47 21.51
C LEU A 269 -17.58 -12.41 22.58
N VAL A 270 -16.81 -11.32 22.63
CA VAL A 270 -17.08 -10.18 23.54
C VAL A 270 -18.41 -9.53 23.21
N GLN A 271 -18.65 -9.20 21.93
CA GLN A 271 -19.88 -8.51 21.51
C GLN A 271 -21.12 -9.38 21.69
N GLY A 272 -21.00 -10.69 21.50
CA GLY A 272 -22.09 -11.65 21.67
C GLY A 272 -22.25 -12.19 23.10
N GLU A 273 -21.43 -11.73 24.05
CA GLU A 273 -21.40 -12.26 25.42
C GLU A 273 -21.22 -13.80 25.46
N LEU A 274 -20.40 -14.31 24.52
CA LEU A 274 -20.14 -15.74 24.37
C LEU A 274 -18.88 -16.15 25.17
N PRO A 275 -18.80 -17.43 25.62
CA PRO A 275 -17.65 -17.90 26.41
C PRO A 275 -16.39 -18.10 25.55
N GLY A 276 -15.21 -18.13 26.19
CA GLY A 276 -13.95 -18.50 25.56
C GLY A 276 -13.05 -17.33 25.14
N THR A 277 -13.46 -16.11 25.36
CA THR A 277 -12.78 -14.88 24.94
C THR A 277 -11.30 -14.85 25.32
N GLY A 278 -10.96 -15.12 26.59
CA GLY A 278 -9.56 -15.05 27.07
C GLY A 278 -8.64 -16.05 26.38
N GLN A 279 -9.12 -17.28 26.12
CA GLN A 279 -8.35 -18.30 25.42
C GLN A 279 -8.08 -17.91 23.95
N VAL A 280 -9.08 -17.34 23.29
CA VAL A 280 -8.98 -16.92 21.88
C VAL A 280 -7.99 -15.77 21.71
N PHE A 281 -8.03 -14.76 22.56
CA PHE A 281 -7.05 -13.66 22.51
C PHE A 281 -5.63 -14.10 22.89
N ALA A 282 -5.50 -15.04 23.85
CA ALA A 282 -4.20 -15.63 24.15
C ALA A 282 -3.63 -16.38 22.92
N GLN A 283 -4.47 -17.15 22.21
CA GLN A 283 -4.06 -17.85 20.98
C GLN A 283 -3.66 -16.85 19.89
N ALA A 284 -4.40 -15.76 19.71
CA ALA A 284 -4.06 -14.70 18.76
C ALA A 284 -2.66 -14.12 19.03
N ALA A 285 -2.35 -13.84 20.29
CA ALA A 285 -1.07 -13.30 20.72
C ALA A 285 0.12 -14.24 20.46
N GLU A 286 -0.10 -15.56 20.49
CA GLU A 286 0.94 -16.57 20.23
C GLU A 286 1.25 -16.79 18.75
N MET A 287 0.32 -16.45 17.85
CA MET A 287 0.50 -16.71 16.42
C MET A 287 1.68 -15.93 15.81
N CYS A 288 2.33 -16.54 14.80
CA CYS A 288 3.34 -15.88 13.99
C CYS A 288 2.73 -14.64 13.28
N PRO A 289 3.37 -13.48 13.36
CA PRO A 289 2.87 -12.26 12.73
C PRO A 289 3.11 -12.18 11.22
N ASP A 290 3.88 -13.12 10.66
CA ASP A 290 4.27 -13.08 9.25
C ASP A 290 3.06 -13.17 8.34
N TYR A 291 3.08 -12.40 7.25
CA TYR A 291 2.05 -12.36 6.22
C TYR A 291 0.64 -11.98 6.73
N CYS A 292 0.53 -11.35 7.91
CA CYS A 292 -0.73 -10.85 8.44
C CYS A 292 -0.86 -9.34 8.22
N PHE A 293 -1.77 -8.95 7.33
CA PHE A 293 -1.98 -7.55 6.90
C PHE A 293 -3.45 -7.15 7.09
N PRO A 294 -3.85 -6.68 8.29
CA PRO A 294 -5.21 -6.21 8.50
C PRO A 294 -5.54 -5.03 7.60
N ASN A 295 -6.70 -5.07 6.94
CA ASN A 295 -7.09 -4.07 5.94
C ASN A 295 -8.54 -3.57 6.08
N ARG A 296 -9.36 -4.22 6.93
CA ARG A 296 -10.77 -3.89 7.13
C ARG A 296 -10.95 -2.88 8.26
N LEU A 297 -12.04 -2.11 8.22
CA LEU A 297 -12.38 -1.21 9.34
C LEU A 297 -12.75 -1.97 10.61
N GLU A 298 -13.37 -3.13 10.49
CA GLU A 298 -13.70 -4.01 11.61
C GLU A 298 -12.45 -4.50 12.34
N ALA A 299 -11.30 -4.59 11.67
CA ALA A 299 -10.03 -4.93 12.30
C ALA A 299 -9.63 -3.91 13.38
N ILE A 300 -9.97 -2.62 13.19
CA ILE A 300 -9.73 -1.60 14.21
C ILE A 300 -10.50 -1.94 15.50
N LEU A 301 -11.78 -2.29 15.37
CA LEU A 301 -12.64 -2.63 16.52
C LEU A 301 -12.13 -3.91 17.22
N ALA A 302 -11.80 -4.93 16.43
CA ALA A 302 -11.30 -6.20 16.94
C ALA A 302 -9.95 -6.05 17.67
N LEU A 303 -9.01 -5.30 17.10
CA LEU A 303 -7.69 -5.09 17.69
C LEU A 303 -7.76 -4.18 18.93
N GLN A 304 -8.58 -3.13 18.93
CA GLN A 304 -8.82 -2.32 20.12
C GLN A 304 -9.43 -3.14 21.26
N CYS A 305 -10.43 -3.98 20.95
CA CYS A 305 -11.00 -4.91 21.90
C CYS A 305 -9.95 -5.89 22.44
N ALA A 306 -9.07 -6.41 21.60
CA ALA A 306 -7.98 -7.29 22.02
C ALA A 306 -7.02 -6.59 23.00
N MET A 307 -6.65 -5.34 22.72
CA MET A 307 -5.79 -4.54 23.61
C MET A 307 -6.43 -4.29 24.99
N GLU A 308 -7.76 -4.17 25.05
CA GLU A 308 -8.51 -4.04 26.30
C GLU A 308 -8.60 -5.38 27.07
N GLN A 309 -8.87 -6.48 26.36
CA GLN A 309 -9.09 -7.80 26.96
C GLN A 309 -7.79 -8.53 27.30
N ASN A 310 -6.71 -8.28 26.57
CA ASN A 310 -5.36 -8.82 26.78
C ASN A 310 -4.30 -7.70 26.72
N PRO A 311 -4.16 -6.89 27.77
CA PRO A 311 -3.24 -5.73 27.79
C PRO A 311 -1.75 -6.08 27.65
N HIS A 312 -1.38 -7.35 27.70
CA HIS A 312 0.00 -7.84 27.55
C HIS A 312 0.32 -8.28 26.12
N ASP A 313 -0.66 -8.28 25.22
CA ASP A 313 -0.46 -8.64 23.83
C ASP A 313 0.25 -7.52 23.07
N ALA A 314 1.52 -7.74 22.71
CA ALA A 314 2.29 -6.80 21.90
C ALA A 314 1.91 -6.80 20.41
N LYS A 315 1.26 -7.87 19.92
CA LYS A 315 0.94 -8.01 18.50
C LYS A 315 -0.33 -7.27 18.09
N ALA A 316 -1.33 -7.18 18.97
CA ALA A 316 -2.54 -6.41 18.67
C ALA A 316 -2.23 -4.94 18.34
N PRO A 317 -1.45 -4.17 19.14
CA PRO A 317 -1.05 -2.82 18.77
C PRO A 317 -0.11 -2.78 17.56
N TYR A 318 0.70 -3.81 17.30
CA TYR A 318 1.51 -3.91 16.10
C TYR A 318 0.63 -3.95 14.83
N TYR A 319 -0.36 -4.83 14.77
CA TYR A 319 -1.29 -4.91 13.65
C TYR A 319 -2.12 -3.64 13.49
N LEU A 320 -2.57 -3.04 14.58
CA LEU A 320 -3.31 -1.77 14.55
C LEU A 320 -2.45 -0.64 13.99
N GLY A 321 -1.17 -0.59 14.37
CA GLY A 321 -0.21 0.36 13.82
C GLY A 321 -0.01 0.18 12.31
N ASN A 322 0.11 -1.06 11.82
CA ASN A 322 0.22 -1.38 10.40
C ASN A 322 -1.02 -0.88 9.64
N LEU A 323 -2.22 -1.12 10.18
CA LEU A 323 -3.47 -0.68 9.58
C LEU A 323 -3.59 0.85 9.53
N TYR A 324 -3.26 1.54 10.63
CA TYR A 324 -3.28 3.00 10.65
C TYR A 324 -2.23 3.61 9.71
N TYR A 325 -1.06 2.99 9.57
CA TYR A 325 -0.05 3.47 8.64
C TYR A 325 -0.49 3.35 7.19
N ASP A 326 -1.10 2.21 6.80
CA ASP A 326 -1.74 2.04 5.49
C ASP A 326 -2.80 3.12 5.23
N LYS A 327 -3.61 3.42 6.23
CA LYS A 327 -4.63 4.46 6.16
C LYS A 327 -4.09 5.89 6.27
N ARG A 328 -2.76 6.05 6.27
CA ARG A 328 -2.06 7.34 6.38
C ARG A 328 -2.37 8.10 7.69
N GLN A 329 -2.73 7.40 8.76
CA GLN A 329 -2.91 7.94 10.12
C GLN A 329 -1.62 7.72 10.91
N TYR A 330 -0.54 8.40 10.49
CA TYR A 330 0.83 8.11 10.92
C TYR A 330 1.05 8.29 12.41
N ASP A 331 0.45 9.30 13.04
CA ASP A 331 0.59 9.53 14.49
C ASP A 331 -0.03 8.40 15.30
N LEU A 332 -1.22 7.93 14.93
CA LEU A 332 -1.86 6.78 15.56
C LEU A 332 -1.08 5.48 15.32
N ALA A 333 -0.51 5.33 14.13
CA ALA A 333 0.33 4.18 13.80
C ALA A 333 1.56 4.11 14.70
N MET A 334 2.25 5.25 14.86
CA MET A 334 3.44 5.34 15.70
C MET A 334 3.11 5.11 17.17
N GLU A 335 2.03 5.68 17.69
CA GLU A 335 1.55 5.44 19.08
C GLU A 335 1.26 3.95 19.34
N ALA A 336 0.60 3.29 18.37
CA ALA A 336 0.32 1.86 18.46
C ALA A 336 1.62 1.02 18.44
N TRP A 337 2.56 1.32 17.53
CA TRP A 337 3.85 0.63 17.49
C TRP A 337 4.72 0.91 18.72
N GLU A 338 4.71 2.11 19.26
CA GLU A 338 5.39 2.41 20.53
C GLU A 338 4.78 1.63 21.71
N THR A 339 3.48 1.41 21.68
CA THR A 339 2.81 0.53 22.65
C THR A 339 3.27 -0.91 22.50
N SER A 340 3.32 -1.42 21.26
CA SER A 340 3.86 -2.76 20.97
C SER A 340 5.31 -2.91 21.45
N ALA A 341 6.17 -1.95 21.13
CA ALA A 341 7.59 -1.96 21.53
C ALA A 341 7.80 -1.88 23.05
N ARG A 342 6.88 -1.29 23.80
CA ARG A 342 6.91 -1.30 25.29
C ARG A 342 6.48 -2.63 25.88
N LEU A 343 5.59 -3.36 25.20
CA LEU A 343 5.08 -4.65 25.66
C LEU A 343 6.05 -5.78 25.32
N ASP A 344 6.67 -5.71 24.14
CA ASP A 344 7.72 -6.63 23.69
C ASP A 344 8.83 -5.85 22.99
N ASP A 345 9.93 -5.65 23.69
CA ASP A 345 11.09 -4.91 23.18
C ASP A 345 12.03 -5.75 22.32
N ASN A 346 11.74 -7.06 22.18
CA ASN A 346 12.46 -8.00 21.32
C ASN A 346 11.78 -8.25 19.96
N PHE A 347 10.87 -7.38 19.54
CA PHE A 347 10.15 -7.50 18.29
C PHE A 347 10.81 -6.61 17.19
N PRO A 348 11.72 -7.16 16.35
CA PRO A 348 12.55 -6.36 15.43
C PRO A 348 11.73 -5.58 14.41
N THR A 349 10.63 -6.16 13.88
CA THR A 349 9.78 -5.52 12.88
C THR A 349 9.13 -4.22 13.39
N VAL A 350 8.77 -4.16 14.67
CA VAL A 350 8.19 -2.95 15.28
C VAL A 350 9.22 -1.83 15.33
N TRP A 351 10.45 -2.12 15.73
CA TRP A 351 11.54 -1.13 15.75
C TRP A 351 11.89 -0.64 14.35
N ARG A 352 11.90 -1.55 13.35
CA ARG A 352 12.06 -1.19 11.94
C ARG A 352 10.94 -0.24 11.46
N ASN A 353 9.69 -0.56 11.73
CA ASN A 353 8.54 0.25 11.33
C ASN A 353 8.60 1.65 11.97
N LEU A 354 8.92 1.73 13.26
CA LEU A 354 9.12 2.99 13.97
C LEU A 354 10.27 3.81 13.36
N ALA A 355 11.41 3.17 13.05
CA ALA A 355 12.55 3.83 12.45
C ALA A 355 12.17 4.51 11.12
N LEU A 356 11.49 3.78 10.23
CA LEU A 356 11.03 4.31 8.94
C LEU A 356 10.01 5.44 9.11
N ALA A 357 9.10 5.32 10.07
CA ALA A 357 8.10 6.35 10.34
C ALA A 357 8.74 7.62 10.92
N TYR A 358 9.66 7.51 11.86
CA TYR A 358 10.39 8.65 12.42
C TYR A 358 11.21 9.36 11.35
N PHE A 359 11.89 8.62 10.47
CA PHE A 359 12.63 9.21 9.36
C PHE A 359 11.71 9.93 8.37
N ASN A 360 10.72 9.21 7.84
CA ASN A 360 9.93 9.68 6.70
C ASN A 360 8.81 10.67 7.07
N LYS A 361 8.30 10.65 8.32
CA LYS A 361 7.13 11.42 8.75
C LYS A 361 7.42 12.47 9.80
N LYS A 362 8.50 12.29 10.57
CA LYS A 362 8.89 13.22 11.65
C LYS A 362 10.21 13.94 11.36
N ASN A 363 10.99 13.49 10.38
CA ASN A 363 12.34 13.97 10.07
C ASN A 363 13.29 13.87 11.29
N GLU A 364 13.10 12.84 12.14
CA GLU A 364 13.92 12.58 13.31
C GLU A 364 15.02 11.54 12.98
N GLU A 365 16.05 11.97 12.24
CA GLU A 365 17.09 11.11 11.69
C GLU A 365 17.85 10.31 12.77
N THR A 366 18.24 10.95 13.87
CA THR A 366 18.99 10.30 14.95
C THR A 366 18.20 9.16 15.58
N LYS A 367 16.94 9.40 15.88
CA LYS A 367 16.05 8.40 16.48
C LYS A 367 15.74 7.27 15.50
N ALA A 368 15.57 7.61 14.22
CA ALA A 368 15.36 6.62 13.17
C ALA A 368 16.54 5.65 13.05
N ILE A 369 17.78 6.16 13.08
CA ILE A 369 18.98 5.33 13.04
C ILE A 369 19.07 4.45 14.28
N GLU A 370 18.90 5.02 15.48
CA GLU A 370 18.92 4.26 16.74
C GLU A 370 17.94 3.08 16.71
N TYR A 371 16.72 3.33 16.24
CA TYR A 371 15.67 2.29 16.17
C TYR A 371 15.95 1.24 15.08
N MET A 372 16.49 1.65 13.92
CA MET A 372 16.87 0.68 12.89
C MET A 372 18.07 -0.16 13.31
N GLU A 373 19.07 0.44 13.97
CA GLU A 373 20.19 -0.29 14.58
C GLU A 373 19.71 -1.27 15.65
N ARG A 374 18.70 -0.90 16.44
CA ARG A 374 18.08 -1.80 17.40
C ARG A 374 17.38 -2.97 16.69
N ALA A 375 16.60 -2.69 15.65
CA ALA A 375 15.94 -3.73 14.86
C ALA A 375 16.97 -4.73 14.31
N PHE A 376 18.07 -4.24 13.75
CA PHE A 376 19.12 -5.09 13.20
C PHE A 376 19.87 -5.88 14.30
N ARG A 377 20.12 -5.29 15.47
CA ARG A 377 20.72 -6.04 16.60
C ARG A 377 19.83 -7.18 17.10
N LEU A 378 18.51 -7.04 17.04
CA LEU A 378 17.55 -8.07 17.44
C LEU A 378 17.46 -9.21 16.41
N ASP A 379 17.66 -8.91 15.13
CA ASP A 379 17.72 -9.90 14.07
C ASP A 379 18.84 -9.56 13.06
N THR A 380 20.02 -10.11 13.30
CA THR A 380 21.19 -9.95 12.44
C THR A 380 21.19 -10.90 11.24
N THR A 381 20.10 -11.61 10.99
CA THR A 381 19.93 -12.52 9.84
C THR A 381 19.03 -11.94 8.76
N ASP A 382 18.39 -10.79 9.03
CA ASP A 382 17.49 -10.13 8.07
C ASP A 382 18.27 -9.18 7.14
N ALA A 383 18.50 -9.65 5.91
CA ALA A 383 19.15 -8.88 4.87
C ALA A 383 18.39 -7.60 4.47
N ARG A 384 17.06 -7.58 4.65
CA ARG A 384 16.25 -6.40 4.37
C ARG A 384 16.49 -5.28 5.39
N ILE A 385 16.56 -5.65 6.68
CA ILE A 385 16.87 -4.65 7.73
C ILE A 385 18.28 -4.10 7.53
N LEU A 386 19.27 -4.94 7.15
CA LEU A 386 20.62 -4.50 6.81
C LEU A 386 20.61 -3.48 5.67
N MET A 387 19.90 -3.78 4.58
CA MET A 387 19.78 -2.87 3.44
C MET A 387 19.14 -1.53 3.85
N GLU A 388 18.02 -1.58 4.57
CA GLU A 388 17.31 -0.36 5.01
C GLU A 388 18.15 0.48 5.98
N LEU A 389 18.94 -0.15 6.86
CA LEU A 389 19.87 0.54 7.75
C LEU A 389 20.97 1.24 6.96
N ASP A 390 21.57 0.55 5.98
CA ASP A 390 22.56 1.18 5.12
C ASP A 390 21.99 2.34 4.30
N GLN A 391 20.76 2.22 3.80
CA GLN A 391 20.09 3.33 3.12
C GLN A 391 19.86 4.55 4.05
N LEU A 392 19.55 4.33 5.33
CA LEU A 392 19.50 5.43 6.31
C LEU A 392 20.89 6.07 6.50
N TYR A 393 21.93 5.26 6.64
CA TYR A 393 23.32 5.75 6.72
C TYR A 393 23.71 6.59 5.50
N LYS A 394 23.31 6.16 4.30
CA LYS A 394 23.51 6.88 3.04
C LYS A 394 22.81 8.25 3.05
N ARG A 395 21.55 8.29 3.50
CA ARG A 395 20.74 9.51 3.56
C ARG A 395 21.31 10.55 4.54
N VAL A 396 21.85 10.10 5.67
CA VAL A 396 22.54 10.98 6.64
C VAL A 396 24.00 11.23 6.27
N ARG A 397 24.44 10.83 5.07
CA ARG A 397 25.77 11.07 4.51
C ARG A 397 26.91 10.48 5.34
N ARG A 398 26.71 9.29 5.93
CA ARG A 398 27.80 8.56 6.57
C ARG A 398 28.91 8.28 5.54
N PRO A 399 30.21 8.44 5.88
CA PRO A 399 31.32 8.27 4.93
C PRO A 399 31.29 6.91 4.22
N HIS A 400 31.57 6.87 2.91
CA HIS A 400 31.49 5.68 2.08
C HIS A 400 32.36 4.54 2.63
N LYS A 401 33.58 4.84 3.11
CA LYS A 401 34.47 3.84 3.70
C LYS A 401 33.91 3.19 4.96
N GLU A 402 33.21 3.97 5.80
CA GLU A 402 32.57 3.44 7.01
C GLU A 402 31.39 2.53 6.65
N ARG A 403 30.55 2.93 5.68
CA ARG A 403 29.44 2.12 5.19
C ARG A 403 29.93 0.81 4.58
N LEU A 404 30.98 0.86 3.73
CA LEU A 404 31.58 -0.31 3.14
C LEU A 404 32.14 -1.27 4.21
N ALA A 405 32.84 -0.73 5.21
CA ALA A 405 33.38 -1.53 6.31
C ALA A 405 32.26 -2.16 7.16
N PHE A 406 31.13 -1.49 7.32
CA PHE A 406 29.95 -2.02 8.01
C PHE A 406 29.30 -3.17 7.23
N LEU A 407 28.99 -2.98 5.95
CA LEU A 407 28.34 -4.00 5.11
C LEU A 407 29.20 -5.27 5.04
N ARG A 408 30.51 -5.13 4.90
CA ARG A 408 31.46 -6.26 4.82
C ARG A 408 31.57 -7.12 6.07
N GLN A 409 30.96 -6.73 7.17
CA GLN A 409 30.83 -7.60 8.34
C GLN A 409 29.76 -8.68 8.14
N TYR A 410 28.90 -8.54 7.11
CA TYR A 410 27.75 -9.41 6.86
C TYR A 410 27.73 -9.94 5.41
N PRO A 411 28.79 -10.63 4.94
CA PRO A 411 28.89 -11.06 3.55
C PRO A 411 27.74 -12.00 3.15
N ASP A 412 27.33 -12.91 4.03
CA ASP A 412 26.25 -13.86 3.77
C ASP A 412 24.89 -13.16 3.57
N LEU A 413 24.67 -11.98 4.16
CA LEU A 413 23.46 -11.19 3.94
C LEU A 413 23.53 -10.40 2.64
N ILE A 414 24.72 -9.91 2.27
CA ILE A 414 24.92 -9.20 1.01
C ILE A 414 24.55 -10.12 -0.16
N GLU A 415 25.02 -11.37 -0.15
CA GLU A 415 24.77 -12.36 -1.21
C GLU A 415 23.28 -12.71 -1.38
N GLN A 416 22.45 -12.48 -0.37
CA GLN A 416 21.01 -12.79 -0.42
C GLN A 416 20.20 -11.77 -1.25
N ARG A 417 20.78 -10.59 -1.57
CA ARG A 417 20.02 -9.49 -2.19
C ARG A 417 20.86 -8.74 -3.22
N ASP A 418 20.38 -8.70 -4.44
CA ASP A 418 21.04 -7.98 -5.54
C ASP A 418 21.24 -6.48 -5.25
N ASP A 419 20.33 -5.86 -4.52
CA ASP A 419 20.44 -4.45 -4.13
C ASP A 419 21.58 -4.20 -3.11
N LEU A 420 21.86 -5.16 -2.21
CA LEU A 420 23.00 -5.09 -1.30
C LEU A 420 24.33 -5.35 -2.03
N VAL A 421 24.37 -6.34 -2.92
CA VAL A 421 25.55 -6.58 -3.78
C VAL A 421 25.89 -5.33 -4.59
N LEU A 422 24.86 -4.72 -5.20
CA LEU A 422 25.04 -3.49 -5.97
C LEU A 422 25.50 -2.32 -5.10
N GLU A 423 25.00 -2.19 -3.87
CA GLU A 423 25.44 -1.13 -2.95
C GLU A 423 26.91 -1.33 -2.52
N GLU A 424 27.37 -2.57 -2.26
CA GLU A 424 28.79 -2.85 -2.03
C GLU A 424 29.63 -2.43 -3.23
N ILE A 425 29.24 -2.80 -4.44
CA ILE A 425 29.92 -2.42 -5.69
C ILE A 425 29.94 -0.90 -5.84
N THR A 426 28.81 -0.23 -5.56
CA THR A 426 28.73 1.24 -5.62
C THR A 426 29.71 1.89 -4.66
N LEU A 427 29.81 1.38 -3.43
CA LEU A 427 30.74 1.88 -2.42
C LEU A 427 32.20 1.62 -2.80
N LEU A 428 32.50 0.47 -3.42
CA LEU A 428 33.84 0.18 -3.97
C LEU A 428 34.22 1.19 -5.06
N ASN A 429 33.33 1.47 -5.99
CA ASN A 429 33.55 2.48 -7.02
C ASN A 429 33.78 3.87 -6.40
N GLN A 430 32.95 4.26 -5.42
CA GLN A 430 33.07 5.56 -4.74
C GLN A 430 34.32 5.69 -3.87
N THR A 431 34.93 4.60 -3.47
CA THR A 431 36.18 4.57 -2.70
C THR A 431 37.43 4.35 -3.55
N GLY A 432 37.26 4.20 -4.89
CA GLY A 432 38.36 4.01 -5.84
C GLY A 432 38.87 2.57 -5.96
N GLU A 433 38.13 1.60 -5.45
CA GLU A 433 38.50 0.18 -5.50
C GLU A 433 37.89 -0.50 -6.76
N TYR A 434 38.14 0.11 -7.92
CA TYR A 434 37.49 -0.26 -9.21
C TYR A 434 37.73 -1.69 -9.65
N GLU A 435 38.91 -2.26 -9.40
CA GLU A 435 39.24 -3.65 -9.72
C GLU A 435 38.34 -4.62 -8.94
N LYS A 436 38.09 -4.34 -7.66
CA LYS A 436 37.23 -5.18 -6.84
C LYS A 436 35.76 -5.03 -7.28
N ALA A 437 35.34 -3.81 -7.61
CA ALA A 437 34.01 -3.56 -8.14
C ALA A 437 33.79 -4.33 -9.44
N LYS A 438 34.74 -4.26 -10.38
CA LYS A 438 34.72 -5.02 -11.63
C LYS A 438 34.62 -6.53 -11.38
N ALA A 439 35.45 -7.06 -10.49
CA ALA A 439 35.46 -8.49 -10.19
C ALA A 439 34.11 -8.99 -9.63
N LEU A 440 33.46 -8.23 -8.74
CA LEU A 440 32.14 -8.57 -8.23
C LEU A 440 31.08 -8.50 -9.31
N LEU A 441 31.10 -7.46 -10.15
CA LEU A 441 30.17 -7.31 -11.27
C LEU A 441 30.27 -8.47 -12.27
N ASP A 442 31.49 -8.91 -12.57
CA ASP A 442 31.71 -9.99 -13.54
C ASP A 442 31.33 -11.37 -12.98
N ALA A 443 31.36 -11.53 -11.66
CA ALA A 443 31.04 -12.79 -10.98
C ALA A 443 29.58 -12.97 -10.61
N HIS A 444 28.82 -11.88 -10.46
CA HIS A 444 27.43 -11.93 -9.99
C HIS A 444 26.44 -11.86 -11.15
N SER A 445 25.35 -12.62 -11.04
CA SER A 445 24.22 -12.57 -11.98
C SER A 445 23.05 -11.84 -11.34
N PHE A 446 22.76 -10.65 -11.85
CA PHE A 446 21.70 -9.79 -11.34
C PHE A 446 20.33 -10.15 -11.93
N HIS A 447 19.29 -9.97 -11.13
CA HIS A 447 17.91 -10.04 -11.55
C HIS A 447 17.34 -8.60 -11.64
N PRO A 448 16.53 -8.28 -12.65
CA PRO A 448 15.91 -6.96 -12.73
C PRO A 448 14.90 -6.78 -11.59
N TRP A 449 14.89 -5.59 -10.99
CA TRP A 449 13.90 -5.22 -9.95
C TRP A 449 13.38 -3.80 -10.18
N GLU A 450 12.14 -3.54 -9.77
CA GLU A 450 11.53 -2.22 -9.87
C GLU A 450 12.33 -1.18 -9.06
N GLY A 451 12.68 -0.07 -9.72
CA GLY A 451 13.51 1.00 -9.14
C GLY A 451 15.02 0.71 -9.14
N GLY A 452 15.44 -0.41 -9.76
CA GLY A 452 16.82 -0.77 -10.00
C GLY A 452 17.35 -0.44 -11.39
N GLU A 453 16.45 -0.04 -12.30
CA GLU A 453 16.71 0.13 -13.71
C GLU A 453 17.92 1.05 -13.98
N GLY A 454 18.83 0.59 -14.81
CA GLY A 454 20.05 1.29 -15.19
C GLY A 454 21.13 1.36 -14.12
N LYS A 455 20.88 0.93 -12.87
CA LYS A 455 21.85 1.05 -11.77
C LYS A 455 23.01 0.06 -11.91
N VAL A 456 22.72 -1.17 -12.28
CA VAL A 456 23.75 -2.21 -12.47
C VAL A 456 24.64 -1.87 -13.66
N PRO A 457 24.11 -1.59 -14.87
CA PRO A 457 24.93 -1.15 -16.00
C PRO A 457 25.75 0.10 -15.70
N ALA A 458 25.20 1.07 -14.96
CA ALA A 458 25.93 2.28 -14.61
C ALA A 458 27.18 1.98 -13.74
N GLN A 459 27.10 1.06 -12.78
CA GLN A 459 28.25 0.68 -11.97
C GLN A 459 29.25 -0.17 -12.77
N TYR A 460 28.75 -1.01 -13.68
CA TYR A 460 29.57 -1.81 -14.60
C TYR A 460 30.43 -0.92 -15.51
N GLN A 461 29.80 0.10 -16.11
CA GLN A 461 30.48 1.08 -16.94
C GLN A 461 31.45 1.96 -16.15
N LEU A 462 31.01 2.45 -14.97
CA LEU A 462 31.83 3.33 -14.13
C LEU A 462 33.16 2.66 -13.74
N ALA A 463 33.12 1.42 -13.26
CA ALA A 463 34.34 0.69 -12.88
C ALA A 463 35.31 0.57 -14.06
N ARG A 464 34.81 0.23 -15.24
CA ARG A 464 35.63 0.04 -16.45
C ARG A 464 36.20 1.35 -17.01
N VAL A 465 35.39 2.40 -17.03
CA VAL A 465 35.85 3.74 -17.47
C VAL A 465 36.96 4.26 -16.58
N GLU A 466 36.82 4.12 -15.26
CA GLU A 466 37.84 4.58 -14.32
C GLU A 466 39.14 3.76 -14.44
N LEU A 467 39.04 2.44 -14.65
CA LEU A 467 40.20 1.59 -14.94
C LEU A 467 40.83 1.97 -16.29
N ALA A 468 40.02 2.24 -17.32
CA ALA A 468 40.54 2.68 -18.63
C ALA A 468 41.28 4.01 -18.53
N LYS A 469 40.79 4.98 -17.71
CA LYS A 469 41.49 6.25 -17.45
C LYS A 469 42.81 6.04 -16.74
N GLN A 470 42.90 5.08 -15.80
CA GLN A 470 44.15 4.70 -15.17
C GLN A 470 45.11 4.07 -16.19
N ALA A 471 44.65 3.16 -17.02
CA ALA A 471 45.42 2.54 -18.07
C ALA A 471 45.96 3.56 -19.09
N LEU A 472 45.12 4.52 -19.54
CA LEU A 472 45.56 5.63 -20.42
C LEU A 472 46.65 6.47 -19.78
N THR A 473 46.52 6.78 -18.49
CA THR A 473 47.53 7.55 -17.75
C THR A 473 48.86 6.80 -17.62
N ALA A 474 48.78 5.48 -17.51
CA ALA A 474 49.96 4.59 -17.46
C ALA A 474 50.56 4.27 -18.84
N GLY A 475 49.94 4.72 -19.93
CA GLY A 475 50.37 4.42 -21.30
C GLY A 475 49.88 3.06 -21.83
N ASN A 476 49.06 2.33 -21.09
CA ASN A 476 48.51 1.01 -21.43
C ASN A 476 47.29 1.15 -22.36
N ASN A 477 47.49 1.74 -23.55
CA ASN A 477 46.38 2.11 -24.42
C ASN A 477 45.54 0.90 -24.91
N GLN A 478 46.17 -0.29 -25.10
CA GLN A 478 45.45 -1.49 -25.52
C GLN A 478 44.49 -2.01 -24.43
N GLU A 479 44.90 -1.95 -23.17
CA GLU A 479 44.05 -2.29 -22.04
C GLU A 479 42.89 -1.31 -21.89
N ALA A 480 43.16 -0.02 -22.06
CA ALA A 480 42.11 1.01 -22.03
C ALA A 480 41.06 0.77 -23.12
N ILE A 481 41.47 0.44 -24.36
CA ILE A 481 40.57 0.11 -25.46
C ILE A 481 39.69 -1.08 -25.07
N ALA A 482 40.28 -2.19 -24.57
CA ALA A 482 39.51 -3.37 -24.21
C ALA A 482 38.44 -3.07 -23.13
N LEU A 483 38.79 -2.32 -22.08
CA LEU A 483 37.84 -1.92 -21.02
C LEU A 483 36.73 -1.02 -21.53
N LEU A 484 37.03 -0.10 -22.45
CA LEU A 484 36.03 0.81 -23.02
C LEU A 484 35.11 0.09 -24.03
N GLU A 485 35.63 -0.86 -24.80
CA GLU A 485 34.81 -1.70 -25.68
C GLU A 485 33.84 -2.58 -24.88
N GLU A 486 34.25 -3.10 -23.69
CA GLU A 486 33.34 -3.79 -22.76
C GLU A 486 32.17 -2.88 -22.32
N CYS A 487 32.39 -1.56 -22.16
CA CYS A 487 31.33 -0.62 -21.78
C CYS A 487 30.22 -0.47 -22.82
N LEU A 488 30.53 -0.75 -24.09
CA LEU A 488 29.55 -0.64 -25.19
C LEU A 488 28.56 -1.79 -25.25
N GLU A 489 28.83 -2.87 -24.53
CA GLU A 489 28.00 -4.07 -24.48
C GLU A 489 27.40 -4.26 -23.08
N TYR A 490 26.21 -4.85 -23.00
CA TYR A 490 25.57 -5.24 -21.75
C TYR A 490 25.54 -6.77 -21.67
N PRO A 491 26.49 -7.40 -20.96
CA PRO A 491 26.48 -8.84 -20.75
C PRO A 491 25.19 -9.30 -20.07
N HIS A 492 24.70 -10.47 -20.43
CA HIS A 492 23.43 -11.02 -19.95
C HIS A 492 23.31 -11.09 -18.41
N HIS A 493 24.44 -11.34 -17.73
CA HIS A 493 24.47 -11.44 -16.26
C HIS A 493 24.18 -10.13 -15.53
N LEU A 494 24.18 -8.97 -16.23
CA LEU A 494 23.77 -7.71 -15.63
C LEU A 494 22.25 -7.61 -15.42
N GLY A 495 21.46 -8.54 -15.99
CA GLY A 495 20.00 -8.57 -15.84
C GLY A 495 19.23 -7.52 -16.65
N GLU A 496 19.93 -6.67 -17.40
CA GLU A 496 19.33 -5.58 -18.18
C GLU A 496 19.88 -5.57 -19.62
N GLY A 497 19.02 -5.23 -20.56
CA GLY A 497 19.40 -4.99 -21.96
C GLY A 497 19.72 -3.53 -22.22
N LYS A 498 20.64 -3.29 -23.17
CA LYS A 498 20.98 -1.94 -23.62
C LYS A 498 19.81 -1.32 -24.36
N LEU A 499 19.40 -0.13 -23.94
CA LEU A 499 18.34 0.62 -24.62
C LEU A 499 18.85 1.32 -25.87
N TYR A 500 17.95 1.47 -26.84
CA TYR A 500 18.21 2.33 -28.01
C TYR A 500 18.44 3.78 -27.55
N GLY A 501 19.51 4.40 -28.05
CA GLY A 501 19.86 5.77 -27.67
C GLY A 501 20.62 5.89 -26.35
N ALA A 502 21.18 4.80 -25.82
CA ALA A 502 22.10 4.86 -24.69
C ALA A 502 23.25 5.83 -24.96
N GLN A 503 23.56 6.69 -23.99
CA GLN A 503 24.55 7.75 -24.14
C GLN A 503 25.94 7.22 -23.77
N GLU A 504 26.83 7.21 -24.75
CA GLU A 504 28.17 6.59 -24.69
C GLU A 504 29.29 7.60 -25.05
N ASN A 505 29.00 8.89 -24.97
CA ASN A 505 29.91 9.96 -25.38
C ASN A 505 31.28 9.88 -24.68
N ASP A 506 31.31 9.63 -23.39
CA ASP A 506 32.54 9.45 -22.62
C ASP A 506 33.36 8.23 -23.07
N PHE A 507 32.72 7.12 -23.41
CA PHE A 507 33.43 5.92 -23.88
C PHE A 507 34.09 6.19 -25.21
N TYR A 508 33.37 6.77 -26.16
CA TYR A 508 33.92 7.16 -27.48
C TYR A 508 35.02 8.19 -27.35
N TYR A 509 34.87 9.19 -26.46
CA TYR A 509 35.93 10.15 -26.20
C TYR A 509 37.24 9.49 -25.78
N PHE A 510 37.19 8.61 -24.79
CA PHE A 510 38.40 7.94 -24.31
C PHE A 510 38.94 6.90 -25.30
N LEU A 511 38.09 6.22 -26.07
CA LEU A 511 38.52 5.39 -27.20
C LEU A 511 39.30 6.21 -28.21
N GLY A 512 38.80 7.36 -28.61
CA GLY A 512 39.51 8.29 -29.51
C GLY A 512 40.87 8.70 -28.94
N CYS A 513 40.95 9.04 -27.66
CA CYS A 513 42.21 9.35 -26.99
C CYS A 513 43.20 8.16 -26.99
N ALA A 514 42.71 6.94 -26.75
CA ALA A 514 43.55 5.74 -26.77
C ALA A 514 44.14 5.45 -28.16
N TYR A 515 43.33 5.59 -29.21
CA TYR A 515 43.77 5.43 -30.58
C TYR A 515 44.69 6.57 -31.04
N GLU A 516 44.49 7.80 -30.62
CA GLU A 516 45.40 8.93 -30.82
C GLU A 516 46.80 8.61 -30.24
N ASN A 517 46.84 8.13 -29.01
CA ASN A 517 48.10 7.73 -28.35
C ASN A 517 48.85 6.61 -29.07
N LEU A 518 48.12 5.73 -29.78
CA LEU A 518 48.69 4.68 -30.62
C LEU A 518 49.06 5.17 -32.03
N ASN A 519 48.95 6.47 -32.33
CA ASN A 519 49.12 7.09 -33.65
C ASN A 519 48.17 6.56 -34.74
N ARG A 520 46.99 6.03 -34.34
CA ARG A 520 45.91 5.56 -35.22
C ARG A 520 44.87 6.67 -35.38
N LYS A 521 45.27 7.71 -36.16
CA LYS A 521 44.48 8.95 -36.28
C LYS A 521 43.10 8.76 -36.88
N ASP A 522 42.96 7.89 -37.89
CA ASP A 522 41.68 7.66 -38.54
C ASP A 522 40.64 7.05 -37.61
N GLU A 523 41.06 6.11 -36.76
CA GLU A 523 40.20 5.53 -35.74
C GLU A 523 39.87 6.53 -34.63
N ALA A 524 40.82 7.34 -34.21
CA ALA A 524 40.62 8.38 -33.21
C ALA A 524 39.54 9.37 -33.69
N VAL A 525 39.65 9.88 -34.92
CA VAL A 525 38.64 10.80 -35.49
C VAL A 525 37.28 10.14 -35.60
N ARG A 526 37.21 8.88 -36.06
CA ARG A 526 35.93 8.16 -36.15
C ARG A 526 35.21 8.05 -34.80
N TYR A 527 35.92 7.75 -33.72
CA TYR A 527 35.33 7.66 -32.40
C TYR A 527 34.91 9.03 -31.87
N TRP A 528 35.71 10.08 -32.03
CA TRP A 528 35.32 11.43 -31.66
C TRP A 528 34.10 11.94 -32.44
N GLU A 529 33.96 11.62 -33.74
CA GLU A 529 32.77 11.96 -34.50
C GLU A 529 31.52 11.26 -33.96
N GLN A 530 31.62 9.97 -33.54
CA GLN A 530 30.51 9.25 -32.92
C GLN A 530 30.11 9.89 -31.60
N ALA A 531 31.06 10.40 -30.85
CA ALA A 531 30.85 10.97 -29.53
C ALA A 531 30.20 12.37 -29.58
N THR A 532 30.21 13.06 -30.72
CA THR A 532 29.50 14.35 -30.85
C THR A 532 27.99 14.20 -30.99
N VAL A 533 27.47 12.99 -31.15
CA VAL A 533 26.04 12.74 -31.39
C VAL A 533 25.29 12.63 -30.04
N GLY A 534 24.20 13.37 -29.90
CA GLY A 534 23.31 13.30 -28.74
C GLY A 534 22.60 14.61 -28.46
N PRO A 535 21.79 14.65 -27.39
CA PRO A 535 21.16 15.88 -26.92
C PRO A 535 22.23 16.91 -26.47
N THR A 536 21.96 18.19 -26.71
CA THR A 536 22.84 19.31 -26.32
C THR A 536 22.42 19.98 -25.01
N GLU A 537 21.26 19.59 -24.49
CA GLU A 537 20.75 20.10 -23.21
C GLU A 537 20.39 18.92 -22.29
N PRO A 538 20.60 19.03 -20.98
CA PRO A 538 20.20 18.00 -20.03
C PRO A 538 18.69 17.88 -19.98
N ALA A 539 18.19 16.63 -19.92
CA ALA A 539 16.78 16.34 -19.73
C ALA A 539 16.39 16.53 -18.25
N ALA A 540 15.09 16.34 -17.95
CA ALA A 540 14.55 16.42 -16.60
C ALA A 540 15.11 15.36 -15.63
N ALA A 541 15.91 14.42 -16.12
CA ALA A 541 16.52 13.31 -15.37
C ALA A 541 15.48 12.43 -14.63
N MET A 542 14.32 12.24 -15.25
CA MET A 542 13.27 11.37 -14.72
C MET A 542 13.58 9.89 -14.97
N TYR A 543 14.23 9.60 -16.11
CA TYR A 543 14.57 8.24 -16.53
C TYR A 543 16.08 8.03 -16.53
N TYR A 544 16.51 6.80 -16.29
CA TYR A 544 17.95 6.49 -16.20
C TYR A 544 18.74 6.67 -17.50
N ASN A 545 18.07 6.73 -18.64
CA ASN A 545 18.65 7.00 -19.96
C ASN A 545 18.48 8.45 -20.45
N ASP A 546 17.94 9.34 -19.62
CA ASP A 546 17.84 10.76 -19.94
C ASP A 546 19.21 11.41 -20.10
N ALA A 547 19.26 12.49 -20.90
CA ALA A 547 20.49 13.22 -21.16
C ALA A 547 21.14 13.74 -19.86
N LYS A 548 22.38 13.31 -19.61
CA LYS A 548 23.16 13.66 -18.41
C LYS A 548 24.19 14.74 -18.73
N PRO A 549 24.45 15.67 -17.80
CA PRO A 549 25.39 16.76 -18.02
C PRO A 549 26.82 16.30 -18.36
N ASP A 550 27.29 15.20 -17.78
CA ASP A 550 28.59 14.63 -18.08
C ASP A 550 28.72 14.16 -19.54
N LYS A 551 27.69 13.58 -20.10
CA LYS A 551 27.68 13.13 -21.51
C LYS A 551 27.75 14.34 -22.47
N ILE A 552 27.06 15.43 -22.17
CA ILE A 552 27.12 16.68 -22.93
C ILE A 552 28.50 17.34 -22.81
N PHE A 553 29.11 17.28 -21.62
CA PHE A 553 30.47 17.77 -21.42
C PHE A 553 31.48 17.05 -22.34
N TYR A 554 31.37 15.73 -22.49
CA TYR A 554 32.22 14.97 -23.39
C TYR A 554 32.00 15.32 -24.86
N GLN A 555 30.75 15.61 -25.29
CA GLN A 555 30.49 16.14 -26.65
C GLN A 555 31.33 17.40 -26.93
N GLY A 556 31.38 18.33 -25.99
CA GLY A 556 32.20 19.55 -26.11
C GLY A 556 33.70 19.27 -26.22
N LEU A 557 34.21 18.32 -25.43
CA LEU A 557 35.64 17.91 -25.51
C LEU A 557 35.99 17.29 -26.87
N GLU A 558 35.09 16.54 -27.46
CA GLU A 558 35.27 15.91 -28.78
C GLU A 558 35.25 16.91 -29.92
N LEU A 559 34.37 17.88 -29.86
CA LEU A 559 34.36 19.00 -30.82
C LEU A 559 35.70 19.75 -30.76
N LEU A 560 36.26 19.96 -29.59
CA LEU A 560 37.59 20.53 -29.45
C LEU A 560 38.67 19.65 -30.08
N LYS A 561 38.64 18.34 -29.89
CA LYS A 561 39.56 17.38 -30.53
C LYS A 561 39.47 17.38 -32.03
N LEU A 562 38.27 17.56 -32.58
CA LEU A 562 38.01 17.67 -34.03
C LEU A 562 38.30 19.07 -34.62
N GLY A 563 38.66 20.05 -33.79
CA GLY A 563 38.89 21.44 -34.22
C GLY A 563 37.61 22.20 -34.56
N ARG A 564 36.44 21.71 -34.13
CA ARG A 564 35.11 22.32 -34.38
C ARG A 564 34.72 23.22 -33.20
N ILE A 565 35.48 24.36 -33.07
CA ILE A 565 35.41 25.24 -31.87
C ILE A 565 34.10 26.07 -31.84
N ASP A 566 33.50 26.33 -33.00
CA ASP A 566 32.31 27.18 -33.12
C ASP A 566 30.99 26.43 -32.90
N GLU A 567 31.05 25.13 -32.76
CA GLU A 567 29.90 24.24 -32.46
C GLU A 567 29.84 23.85 -30.97
#